data_8934f550c81ec0417e5167a1b085eafc
#
_entry.id   8934f550c81ec0417e5167a1b085eafc
#
_cell.length_a   1.000
_cell.length_b   1.000
_cell.length_c   1.000
_cell.angle_alpha   90.00
_cell.angle_beta   90.00
_cell.angle_gamma   90.00
#
_symmetry.space_group_name_H-M   'P 1'
#
loop_
_entity.id
_entity.type
_entity.pdbx_description
1 polymer ?
#
loop_
_entity_poly.entity_id
_entity_poly.type
_entity_poly.pdbx_seq_one_letter_code
_entity_poly.pdbx_strand_id
1 'polypeptide(L)'
;MRNPNGYGCIKKLSGKRRRPCVFVVSDHGRQKPIEYFTSLVDAQIYQADYNRAHGHRSLPGHKITFAELYHRWLPRHIDDTQPSQSAVDSYRNAYQHLAPLHGRAVVDIKYVDYQMIIDGMRRQGLSYSSCKKVRSLISLVLKYAEKLEMHVTNYAPLLSLGWNRPVHPHHVFSRQKINRLWAAVNFPGVDTVLILLYTGMRCGEMLQLQKADVHLRQRYIRITRSKTAAGIRIIPIHHRIAPLIESRMKSPGDALICDGDGRPYNYGRYCTIWRSVMHLIRADGHTTHDCRHTVATLLDNADANETAKRRILGHSGGDITERVYTHKGLRQHRKCIELLK
;
A
#
# COMPACT_ATOMS: atom_id res chain seq x y z
N MET A 1 -21.73 -13.05 -36.61
CA MET A 1 -21.36 -11.99 -37.56
C MET A 1 -19.87 -12.07 -37.83
N ARG A 2 -19.42 -11.94 -39.06
CA ARG A 2 -17.98 -11.79 -39.39
C ARG A 2 -17.54 -10.36 -39.12
N ASN A 3 -16.37 -10.19 -38.49
CA ASN A 3 -15.77 -8.87 -38.32
C ASN A 3 -15.47 -8.24 -39.70
N PRO A 4 -15.58 -6.90 -39.81
CA PRO A 4 -15.15 -6.20 -41.03
C PRO A 4 -13.67 -6.47 -41.35
N ASN A 5 -13.30 -6.34 -42.63
CA ASN A 5 -11.92 -6.50 -43.05
C ASN A 5 -10.99 -5.56 -42.29
N GLY A 6 -9.86 -6.10 -41.80
CA GLY A 6 -8.88 -5.35 -41.04
C GLY A 6 -9.05 -5.37 -39.53
N TYR A 7 -10.21 -5.71 -38.97
CA TYR A 7 -10.51 -5.69 -37.52
C TYR A 7 -9.75 -6.74 -36.71
N GLY A 8 -9.19 -7.75 -37.37
CA GLY A 8 -8.58 -8.87 -36.70
C GLY A 8 -9.54 -9.74 -35.88
N CYS A 9 -9.07 -10.84 -35.40
CA CYS A 9 -9.81 -11.70 -34.48
C CYS A 9 -8.88 -12.34 -33.45
N ILE A 10 -9.44 -12.73 -32.31
CA ILE A 10 -8.71 -13.44 -31.26
C ILE A 10 -9.00 -14.93 -31.42
N LYS A 11 -7.94 -15.74 -31.42
CA LYS A 11 -8.05 -17.20 -31.45
C LYS A 11 -7.46 -17.77 -30.17
N LYS A 12 -8.13 -18.81 -29.64
CA LYS A 12 -7.60 -19.62 -28.55
C LYS A 12 -6.85 -20.80 -29.16
N LEU A 13 -5.58 -20.95 -28.82
CA LEU A 13 -4.73 -22.02 -29.25
C LEU A 13 -4.94 -23.26 -28.37
N SER A 14 -4.93 -24.44 -28.97
CA SER A 14 -5.03 -25.72 -28.26
C SER A 14 -3.72 -26.10 -27.55
N GLY A 15 -3.81 -26.94 -26.52
CA GLY A 15 -2.68 -27.45 -25.74
C GLY A 15 -2.27 -26.57 -24.56
N LYS A 16 -1.36 -27.10 -23.71
CA LYS A 16 -0.82 -26.38 -22.54
C LYS A 16 0.21 -25.34 -22.99
N ARG A 17 -0.22 -24.10 -23.20
CA ARG A 17 0.62 -22.97 -23.64
C ARG A 17 0.67 -21.86 -22.59
N ARG A 18 1.83 -21.24 -22.43
CA ARG A 18 2.00 -20.08 -21.55
C ARG A 18 1.18 -18.87 -22.01
N ARG A 19 0.96 -18.74 -23.34
CA ARG A 19 0.17 -17.67 -23.97
C ARG A 19 -0.85 -18.29 -24.91
N PRO A 20 -2.03 -18.71 -24.41
CA PRO A 20 -3.01 -19.46 -25.19
C PRO A 20 -3.87 -18.61 -26.14
N CYS A 21 -3.85 -17.29 -26.03
CA CYS A 21 -4.64 -16.39 -26.88
C CYS A 21 -3.73 -15.66 -27.86
N VAL A 22 -4.14 -15.62 -29.16
CA VAL A 22 -3.42 -14.88 -30.19
C VAL A 22 -4.35 -13.95 -30.93
N PHE A 23 -3.91 -12.72 -31.12
CA PHE A 23 -4.58 -11.73 -31.97
C PHE A 23 -4.02 -11.85 -33.38
N VAL A 24 -4.91 -12.06 -34.35
CA VAL A 24 -4.57 -12.25 -35.77
C VAL A 24 -5.33 -11.24 -36.63
N VAL A 25 -4.65 -10.70 -37.63
CA VAL A 25 -5.25 -9.81 -38.65
C VAL A 25 -5.22 -10.49 -40.00
N SER A 26 -6.27 -10.32 -40.79
CA SER A 26 -6.33 -10.81 -42.15
C SER A 26 -5.60 -9.83 -43.07
N ASP A 27 -4.55 -10.29 -43.72
CA ASP A 27 -3.79 -9.58 -44.74
C ASP A 27 -3.86 -10.38 -46.06
N HIS A 28 -4.47 -9.81 -47.09
CA HIS A 28 -4.67 -10.43 -48.41
C HIS A 28 -5.19 -11.89 -48.34
N GLY A 29 -6.18 -12.14 -47.46
CA GLY A 29 -6.80 -13.46 -47.29
C GLY A 29 -6.01 -14.44 -46.41
N ARG A 30 -4.81 -14.08 -45.98
CA ARG A 30 -4.01 -14.89 -45.04
C ARG A 30 -4.08 -14.28 -43.62
N GLN A 31 -4.23 -15.14 -42.63
CA GLN A 31 -4.24 -14.70 -41.24
C GLN A 31 -2.82 -14.60 -40.68
N LYS A 32 -2.41 -13.39 -40.31
CA LYS A 32 -1.09 -13.10 -39.76
C LYS A 32 -1.23 -12.88 -38.23
N PRO A 33 -0.52 -13.66 -37.38
CA PRO A 33 -0.50 -13.40 -35.95
C PRO A 33 0.27 -12.10 -35.67
N ILE A 34 -0.30 -11.26 -34.83
CA ILE A 34 0.30 -10.00 -34.44
C ILE A 34 0.91 -10.11 -33.04
N GLU A 35 0.14 -10.62 -32.04
CA GLU A 35 0.62 -10.70 -30.65
C GLU A 35 -0.04 -11.88 -29.92
N TYR A 36 0.67 -12.43 -28.89
CA TYR A 36 0.23 -13.56 -28.08
C TYR A 36 0.02 -13.14 -26.64
N PHE A 37 -1.07 -13.60 -26.02
CA PHE A 37 -1.51 -13.15 -24.69
C PHE A 37 -1.73 -14.31 -23.74
N THR A 38 -1.53 -14.04 -22.45
CA THR A 38 -1.77 -14.99 -21.36
C THR A 38 -3.25 -15.13 -21.04
N SER A 39 -4.05 -14.08 -21.29
CA SER A 39 -5.49 -14.08 -21.05
C SER A 39 -6.28 -13.61 -22.28
N LEU A 40 -7.55 -14.01 -22.34
CA LEU A 40 -8.48 -13.53 -23.37
C LEU A 40 -8.74 -12.03 -23.22
N VAL A 41 -8.75 -11.54 -21.99
CA VAL A 41 -9.01 -10.12 -21.68
C VAL A 41 -7.90 -9.24 -22.24
N ASP A 42 -6.62 -9.63 -22.03
CA ASP A 42 -5.48 -8.89 -22.57
C ASP A 42 -5.52 -8.84 -24.11
N ALA A 43 -5.88 -9.96 -24.73
CA ALA A 43 -6.04 -10.02 -26.18
C ALA A 43 -7.17 -9.11 -26.69
N GLN A 44 -8.29 -9.00 -25.95
CA GLN A 44 -9.41 -8.11 -26.30
C GLN A 44 -9.04 -6.63 -26.17
N ILE A 45 -8.29 -6.29 -25.12
CA ILE A 45 -7.77 -4.91 -24.92
C ILE A 45 -6.88 -4.54 -26.10
N TYR A 46 -5.91 -5.40 -26.41
CA TYR A 46 -5.00 -5.17 -27.53
C TYR A 46 -5.76 -5.03 -28.86
N GLN A 47 -6.77 -5.86 -29.13
CA GLN A 47 -7.61 -5.75 -30.31
C GLN A 47 -8.31 -4.39 -30.38
N ALA A 48 -8.85 -3.88 -29.27
CA ALA A 48 -9.52 -2.59 -29.21
C ALA A 48 -8.54 -1.44 -29.53
N ASP A 49 -7.34 -1.48 -28.94
CA ASP A 49 -6.32 -0.45 -29.16
C ASP A 49 -5.73 -0.52 -30.57
N TYR A 50 -5.51 -1.72 -31.11
CA TYR A 50 -5.10 -1.94 -32.49
C TYR A 50 -6.12 -1.31 -33.47
N ASN A 51 -7.40 -1.61 -33.29
CA ASN A 51 -8.46 -1.10 -34.14
C ASN A 51 -8.57 0.43 -34.09
N ARG A 52 -8.35 1.03 -32.91
CA ARG A 52 -8.30 2.48 -32.75
C ARG A 52 -7.11 3.10 -33.49
N ALA A 53 -5.92 2.51 -33.35
CA ALA A 53 -4.70 3.00 -33.97
C ALA A 53 -4.75 2.94 -35.51
N HIS A 54 -5.49 1.95 -36.06
CA HIS A 54 -5.64 1.76 -37.51
C HIS A 54 -6.92 2.41 -38.09
N GLY A 55 -7.54 3.37 -37.35
CA GLY A 55 -8.69 4.13 -37.82
C GLY A 55 -9.99 3.32 -37.93
N HIS A 56 -10.00 2.09 -37.41
CA HIS A 56 -11.22 1.31 -37.33
C HIS A 56 -12.07 1.78 -36.17
N ARG A 57 -13.21 2.41 -36.46
CA ARG A 57 -14.20 2.74 -35.41
C ARG A 57 -14.65 1.45 -34.72
N SER A 58 -14.83 1.49 -33.40
CA SER A 58 -15.44 0.39 -32.63
C SER A 58 -16.71 -0.09 -33.35
N LEU A 59 -16.88 -1.41 -33.48
CA LEU A 59 -18.09 -1.98 -34.08
C LEU A 59 -19.33 -1.31 -33.46
N PRO A 60 -20.31 -0.87 -34.27
CA PRO A 60 -21.59 -0.42 -33.74
C PRO A 60 -22.17 -1.52 -32.86
N GLY A 61 -22.27 -1.29 -31.55
CA GLY A 61 -22.78 -2.27 -30.57
C GLY A 61 -21.74 -2.90 -29.63
N HIS A 62 -20.41 -2.69 -29.81
CA HIS A 62 -19.44 -3.15 -28.82
C HIS A 62 -19.50 -2.24 -27.57
N LYS A 63 -20.13 -2.77 -26.52
CA LYS A 63 -20.18 -2.11 -25.22
C LYS A 63 -18.90 -2.43 -24.44
N ILE A 64 -18.18 -1.40 -24.01
CA ILE A 64 -16.96 -1.56 -23.20
C ILE A 64 -17.27 -2.32 -21.91
N THR A 65 -16.54 -3.42 -21.66
CA THR A 65 -16.68 -4.19 -20.43
C THR A 65 -16.01 -3.49 -19.24
N PHE A 66 -16.36 -3.90 -18.01
CA PHE A 66 -15.73 -3.37 -16.80
C PHE A 66 -14.22 -3.66 -16.78
N ALA A 67 -13.80 -4.84 -17.24
CA ALA A 67 -12.38 -5.19 -17.34
C ALA A 67 -11.64 -4.28 -18.31
N GLU A 68 -12.17 -4.09 -19.53
CA GLU A 68 -11.55 -3.18 -20.52
C GLU A 68 -11.44 -1.75 -19.99
N LEU A 69 -12.48 -1.26 -19.32
CA LEU A 69 -12.46 0.08 -18.74
C LEU A 69 -11.41 0.19 -17.62
N TYR A 70 -11.32 -0.80 -16.73
CA TYR A 70 -10.31 -0.84 -15.68
C TYR A 70 -8.89 -0.85 -16.24
N HIS A 71 -8.62 -1.68 -17.24
CA HIS A 71 -7.30 -1.79 -17.84
C HIS A 71 -6.88 -0.55 -18.65
N ARG A 72 -7.85 0.23 -19.14
CA ARG A 72 -7.58 1.55 -19.74
C ARG A 72 -7.34 2.62 -18.67
N TRP A 73 -8.09 2.54 -17.57
CA TRP A 73 -8.00 3.48 -16.46
C TRP A 73 -6.69 3.37 -15.69
N LEU A 74 -6.26 2.14 -15.35
CA LEU A 74 -5.17 1.93 -14.39
C LEU A 74 -3.83 2.54 -14.85
N PRO A 75 -3.32 2.29 -16.09
CA PRO A 75 -2.07 2.90 -16.56
C PRO A 75 -2.16 4.42 -16.55
N ARG A 76 -3.24 4.97 -17.10
CA ARG A 76 -3.44 6.41 -17.13
C ARG A 76 -3.50 7.04 -15.75
N HIS A 77 -4.20 6.38 -14.81
CA HIS A 77 -4.26 6.84 -13.42
C HIS A 77 -2.88 6.80 -12.74
N ILE A 78 -2.06 5.80 -13.05
CA ILE A 78 -0.67 5.73 -12.57
C ILE A 78 0.15 6.89 -13.11
N ASP A 79 0.05 7.18 -14.40
CA ASP A 79 0.79 8.26 -15.05
C ASP A 79 0.35 9.64 -14.52
N ASP A 80 -0.96 9.85 -14.37
CA ASP A 80 -1.53 11.14 -13.93
C ASP A 80 -1.26 11.44 -12.45
N THR A 81 -1.24 10.41 -11.56
CA THR A 81 -1.24 10.61 -10.10
C THR A 81 -0.01 10.07 -9.38
N GLN A 82 0.81 9.28 -10.07
CA GLN A 82 2.01 8.62 -9.54
C GLN A 82 1.79 8.00 -8.14
N PRO A 83 0.80 7.12 -7.99
CA PRO A 83 0.47 6.53 -6.71
C PRO A 83 1.61 5.63 -6.22
N SER A 84 1.73 5.45 -4.91
CA SER A 84 2.68 4.48 -4.36
C SER A 84 2.35 3.06 -4.83
N GLN A 85 3.37 2.18 -4.91
CA GLN A 85 3.18 0.77 -5.28
C GLN A 85 2.09 0.09 -4.43
N SER A 86 2.06 0.35 -3.12
CA SER A 86 1.01 -0.16 -2.22
C SER A 86 -0.41 0.30 -2.59
N ALA A 87 -0.56 1.50 -3.16
CA ALA A 87 -1.86 1.96 -3.66
C ALA A 87 -2.25 1.21 -4.95
N VAL A 88 -1.31 1.00 -5.86
CA VAL A 88 -1.51 0.21 -7.08
C VAL A 88 -1.92 -1.23 -6.72
N ASP A 89 -1.22 -1.85 -5.77
CA ASP A 89 -1.55 -3.21 -5.29
C ASP A 89 -2.93 -3.24 -4.62
N SER A 90 -3.31 -2.17 -3.90
CA SER A 90 -4.66 -2.04 -3.34
C SER A 90 -5.73 -1.94 -4.43
N TYR A 91 -5.48 -1.26 -5.56
CA TYR A 91 -6.40 -1.24 -6.71
C TYR A 91 -6.53 -2.62 -7.36
N ARG A 92 -5.40 -3.30 -7.55
CA ARG A 92 -5.41 -4.67 -8.10
C ARG A 92 -6.19 -5.65 -7.22
N ASN A 93 -5.96 -5.60 -5.91
CA ASN A 93 -6.70 -6.44 -4.95
C ASN A 93 -8.20 -6.10 -4.93
N ALA A 94 -8.56 -4.82 -4.97
CA ALA A 94 -9.97 -4.40 -5.05
C ALA A 94 -10.62 -4.87 -6.36
N TYR A 95 -9.90 -4.84 -7.48
CA TYR A 95 -10.36 -5.33 -8.78
C TYR A 95 -10.68 -6.83 -8.75
N GLN A 96 -9.90 -7.65 -8.04
CA GLN A 96 -10.16 -9.09 -7.91
C GLN A 96 -11.54 -9.37 -7.30
N HIS A 97 -11.99 -8.57 -6.34
CA HIS A 97 -13.32 -8.71 -5.75
C HIS A 97 -14.45 -8.40 -6.74
N LEU A 98 -14.17 -7.68 -7.82
CA LEU A 98 -15.13 -7.33 -8.87
C LEU A 98 -15.15 -8.34 -10.03
N ALA A 99 -14.50 -9.50 -9.88
CA ALA A 99 -14.42 -10.55 -10.91
C ALA A 99 -15.78 -10.91 -11.57
N PRO A 100 -16.92 -11.02 -10.84
CA PRO A 100 -18.19 -11.29 -11.47
C PRO A 100 -18.68 -10.22 -12.47
N LEU A 101 -18.12 -9.01 -12.41
CA LEU A 101 -18.49 -7.89 -13.28
C LEU A 101 -17.52 -7.70 -14.44
N HIS A 102 -16.36 -8.36 -14.46
CA HIS A 102 -15.31 -8.10 -15.43
C HIS A 102 -15.77 -8.20 -16.89
N GLY A 103 -16.55 -9.23 -17.24
CA GLY A 103 -17.06 -9.45 -18.58
C GLY A 103 -18.35 -8.69 -18.93
N ARG A 104 -18.92 -7.96 -17.97
CA ARG A 104 -20.18 -7.23 -18.21
C ARG A 104 -19.92 -5.85 -18.78
N ALA A 105 -20.76 -5.43 -19.72
CA ALA A 105 -20.69 -4.06 -20.24
C ALA A 105 -20.98 -3.05 -19.14
N VAL A 106 -20.12 -2.01 -19.01
CA VAL A 106 -20.19 -1.03 -17.91
C VAL A 106 -21.55 -0.33 -17.86
N VAL A 107 -22.14 -0.02 -19.01
CA VAL A 107 -23.46 0.64 -19.12
C VAL A 107 -24.63 -0.23 -18.61
N ASP A 108 -24.43 -1.55 -18.58
CA ASP A 108 -25.45 -2.53 -18.15
C ASP A 108 -25.30 -2.92 -16.67
N ILE A 109 -24.19 -2.50 -16.01
CA ILE A 109 -23.99 -2.73 -14.58
C ILE A 109 -24.76 -1.68 -13.78
N LYS A 110 -25.61 -2.13 -12.86
CA LYS A 110 -26.46 -1.25 -12.06
C LYS A 110 -26.03 -1.28 -10.58
N TYR A 111 -26.63 -0.39 -9.80
CA TYR A 111 -26.41 -0.30 -8.35
C TYR A 111 -26.44 -1.67 -7.65
N VAL A 112 -27.47 -2.48 -7.96
CA VAL A 112 -27.68 -3.79 -7.33
C VAL A 112 -26.49 -4.72 -7.55
N ASP A 113 -25.91 -4.72 -8.74
CA ASP A 113 -24.77 -5.58 -9.08
C ASP A 113 -23.53 -5.22 -8.21
N TYR A 114 -23.23 -3.94 -8.07
CA TYR A 114 -22.14 -3.50 -7.19
C TYR A 114 -22.43 -3.78 -5.71
N GLN A 115 -23.68 -3.57 -5.28
CA GLN A 115 -24.08 -3.82 -3.89
C GLN A 115 -23.97 -5.31 -3.55
N MET A 116 -24.34 -6.20 -4.46
CA MET A 116 -24.22 -7.65 -4.27
C MET A 116 -22.76 -8.07 -4.03
N ILE A 117 -21.78 -7.45 -4.70
CA ILE A 117 -20.36 -7.70 -4.44
C ILE A 117 -19.99 -7.28 -3.02
N ILE A 118 -20.35 -6.06 -2.62
CA ILE A 118 -20.07 -5.54 -1.27
C ILE A 118 -20.72 -6.44 -0.20
N ASP A 119 -21.98 -6.85 -0.41
CA ASP A 119 -22.69 -7.72 0.53
C ASP A 119 -22.08 -9.13 0.59
N GLY A 120 -21.61 -9.65 -0.56
CA GLY A 120 -20.84 -10.88 -0.63
C GLY A 120 -19.55 -10.82 0.19
N MET A 121 -18.77 -9.73 0.05
CA MET A 121 -17.57 -9.48 0.82
C MET A 121 -17.86 -9.42 2.35
N ARG A 122 -18.95 -8.76 2.73
CA ARG A 122 -19.39 -8.67 4.13
C ARG A 122 -19.79 -10.04 4.70
N ARG A 123 -20.53 -10.85 3.94
CA ARG A 123 -20.87 -12.22 4.34
C ARG A 123 -19.65 -13.11 4.52
N GLN A 124 -18.60 -12.88 3.75
CA GLN A 124 -17.30 -13.56 3.90
C GLN A 124 -16.47 -13.03 5.08
N GLY A 125 -16.98 -12.07 5.86
CA GLY A 125 -16.27 -11.50 7.02
C GLY A 125 -15.18 -10.48 6.66
N LEU A 126 -15.14 -9.97 5.43
CA LEU A 126 -14.16 -8.95 5.05
C LEU A 126 -14.44 -7.62 5.77
N SER A 127 -13.38 -6.92 6.13
CA SER A 127 -13.46 -5.70 6.91
C SER A 127 -14.16 -4.55 6.15
N TYR A 128 -14.75 -3.62 6.89
CA TYR A 128 -15.28 -2.37 6.35
C TYR A 128 -14.22 -1.63 5.48
N SER A 129 -12.96 -1.63 5.92
CA SER A 129 -11.86 -1.03 5.16
C SER A 129 -11.64 -1.71 3.80
N SER A 130 -11.80 -3.04 3.71
CA SER A 130 -11.71 -3.78 2.45
C SER A 130 -12.85 -3.40 1.50
N CYS A 131 -14.08 -3.37 2.00
CA CYS A 131 -15.25 -2.93 1.23
C CYS A 131 -15.11 -1.47 0.76
N LYS A 132 -14.57 -0.59 1.61
CA LYS A 132 -14.29 0.82 1.26
C LYS A 132 -13.28 0.94 0.11
N LYS A 133 -12.26 0.09 0.06
CA LYS A 133 -11.29 0.07 -1.06
C LYS A 133 -11.95 -0.31 -2.37
N VAL A 134 -12.82 -1.34 -2.36
CA VAL A 134 -13.59 -1.75 -3.56
C VAL A 134 -14.52 -0.63 -4.01
N ARG A 135 -15.28 -0.01 -3.09
CA ARG A 135 -16.11 1.16 -3.41
C ARG A 135 -15.31 2.30 -4.02
N SER A 136 -14.12 2.56 -3.47
CA SER A 136 -13.24 3.63 -3.98
C SER A 136 -12.77 3.32 -5.40
N LEU A 137 -12.40 2.06 -5.70
CA LEU A 137 -12.04 1.66 -7.06
C LEU A 137 -13.21 1.81 -8.03
N ILE A 138 -14.42 1.34 -7.66
CA ILE A 138 -15.62 1.52 -8.48
C ILE A 138 -15.82 3.00 -8.83
N SER A 139 -15.70 3.89 -7.82
CA SER A 139 -15.84 5.33 -8.03
C SER A 139 -14.82 5.89 -9.01
N LEU A 140 -13.54 5.47 -8.90
CA LEU A 140 -12.47 5.95 -9.77
C LEU A 140 -12.66 5.49 -11.22
N VAL A 141 -13.01 4.22 -11.40
CA VAL A 141 -13.25 3.63 -12.73
C VAL A 141 -14.47 4.25 -13.40
N LEU A 142 -15.57 4.45 -12.66
CA LEU A 142 -16.78 5.07 -13.21
C LEU A 142 -16.59 6.56 -13.51
N LYS A 143 -15.86 7.30 -12.70
CA LYS A 143 -15.44 8.67 -13.02
C LYS A 143 -14.59 8.75 -14.29
N TYR A 144 -13.80 7.73 -14.56
CA TYR A 144 -13.07 7.66 -15.82
C TYR A 144 -13.99 7.37 -17.00
N ALA A 145 -15.03 6.54 -16.83
CA ALA A 145 -16.06 6.35 -17.85
C ALA A 145 -16.79 7.66 -18.20
N GLU A 146 -17.13 8.46 -17.18
CA GLU A 146 -17.74 9.78 -17.35
C GLU A 146 -16.83 10.72 -18.18
N LYS A 147 -15.50 10.70 -17.94
CA LYS A 147 -14.51 11.45 -18.74
C LYS A 147 -14.42 10.97 -20.20
N LEU A 148 -14.79 9.73 -20.46
CA LEU A 148 -14.91 9.16 -21.81
C LEU A 148 -16.29 9.41 -22.45
N GLU A 149 -17.12 10.27 -21.84
CA GLU A 149 -18.47 10.60 -22.28
C GLU A 149 -19.40 9.38 -22.38
N MET A 150 -19.11 8.34 -21.59
CA MET A 150 -19.98 7.18 -21.47
C MET A 150 -21.17 7.52 -20.59
N HIS A 151 -22.38 7.20 -21.05
CA HIS A 151 -23.61 7.37 -20.25
C HIS A 151 -23.69 6.34 -19.14
N VAL A 152 -22.93 6.52 -18.07
CA VAL A 152 -22.91 5.66 -16.89
C VAL A 152 -23.19 6.48 -15.63
N THR A 153 -23.83 5.86 -14.65
CA THR A 153 -24.06 6.46 -13.34
C THR A 153 -23.00 5.97 -12.36
N ASN A 154 -22.35 6.87 -11.66
CA ASN A 154 -21.43 6.51 -10.59
C ASN A 154 -22.21 6.12 -9.32
N TYR A 155 -22.51 4.84 -9.16
CA TYR A 155 -23.23 4.29 -8.02
C TYR A 155 -22.40 4.18 -6.73
N ALA A 156 -21.08 4.39 -6.78
CA ALA A 156 -20.21 4.19 -5.63
C ALA A 156 -20.60 5.00 -4.38
N PRO A 157 -21.04 6.27 -4.45
CA PRO A 157 -21.49 7.02 -3.28
C PRO A 157 -22.71 6.40 -2.58
N LEU A 158 -23.56 5.70 -3.34
CA LEU A 158 -24.80 5.09 -2.84
C LEU A 158 -24.59 3.72 -2.17
N LEU A 159 -23.41 3.09 -2.38
CA LEU A 159 -23.13 1.75 -1.88
C LEU A 159 -23.01 1.73 -0.35
N SER A 160 -23.82 0.87 0.27
CA SER A 160 -23.78 0.61 1.71
C SER A 160 -22.65 -0.36 2.05
N LEU A 161 -21.71 0.10 2.87
CA LEU A 161 -20.58 -0.72 3.35
C LEU A 161 -20.89 -1.47 4.65
N GLY A 162 -22.06 -1.24 5.23
CA GLY A 162 -22.42 -1.74 6.56
C GLY A 162 -21.75 -0.92 7.67
N TRP A 163 -21.77 -1.47 8.87
CA TRP A 163 -21.26 -0.76 10.04
C TRP A 163 -19.73 -0.83 10.15
N ASN A 164 -19.09 0.33 10.36
CA ASN A 164 -17.67 0.43 10.65
C ASN A 164 -17.42 0.09 12.12
N ARG A 165 -17.37 -1.20 12.45
CA ARG A 165 -16.94 -1.61 13.80
C ARG A 165 -15.43 -1.58 13.86
N PRO A 166 -14.82 -0.93 14.87
CA PRO A 166 -13.40 -1.05 15.13
C PRO A 166 -13.08 -2.53 15.39
N VAL A 167 -12.33 -3.17 14.48
CA VAL A 167 -12.08 -4.63 14.55
C VAL A 167 -10.95 -4.94 15.52
N HIS A 168 -10.05 -3.99 15.77
CA HIS A 168 -8.94 -4.17 16.70
C HIS A 168 -8.72 -2.89 17.51
N PRO A 169 -8.92 -2.92 18.84
CA PRO A 169 -8.36 -1.88 19.70
C PRO A 169 -6.85 -1.88 19.51
N HIS A 170 -6.25 -0.70 19.39
CA HIS A 170 -4.80 -0.56 19.38
C HIS A 170 -4.24 -1.11 20.70
N HIS A 171 -3.34 -2.08 20.60
CA HIS A 171 -2.70 -2.65 21.76
C HIS A 171 -1.45 -1.84 22.13
N VAL A 172 -1.34 -1.47 23.40
CA VAL A 172 -0.15 -0.81 23.95
C VAL A 172 0.72 -1.90 24.60
N PHE A 173 2.03 -1.86 24.36
CA PHE A 173 2.96 -2.75 25.05
C PHE A 173 2.99 -2.38 26.54
N SER A 174 2.67 -3.35 27.38
CA SER A 174 2.80 -3.17 28.82
C SER A 174 4.28 -3.06 29.23
N ARG A 175 4.55 -2.42 30.35
CA ARG A 175 5.91 -2.31 30.90
C ARG A 175 6.56 -3.69 31.08
N GLN A 176 5.79 -4.71 31.47
CA GLN A 176 6.29 -6.08 31.60
C GLN A 176 6.78 -6.65 30.27
N LYS A 177 6.05 -6.41 29.15
CA LYS A 177 6.47 -6.84 27.82
C LYS A 177 7.73 -6.11 27.35
N ILE A 178 7.83 -4.81 27.62
CA ILE A 178 9.04 -4.02 27.32
C ILE A 178 10.24 -4.55 28.12
N ASN A 179 10.07 -4.87 29.41
CA ASN A 179 11.13 -5.45 30.22
C ASN A 179 11.58 -6.84 29.70
N ARG A 180 10.65 -7.65 29.19
CA ARG A 180 10.99 -8.94 28.54
C ARG A 180 11.83 -8.74 27.27
N LEU A 181 11.54 -7.71 26.47
CA LEU A 181 12.37 -7.35 25.32
C LEU A 181 13.79 -6.99 25.76
N TRP A 182 13.94 -6.16 26.79
CA TRP A 182 15.26 -5.80 27.30
C TRP A 182 16.02 -7.02 27.87
N ALA A 183 15.34 -7.91 28.57
CA ALA A 183 15.93 -9.16 29.06
C ALA A 183 16.40 -10.09 27.92
N ALA A 184 15.73 -10.01 26.77
CA ALA A 184 16.03 -10.82 25.59
C ALA A 184 16.79 -10.03 24.49
N VAL A 185 17.49 -8.95 24.82
CA VAL A 185 18.10 -8.01 23.85
C VAL A 185 19.07 -8.67 22.86
N ASN A 186 19.70 -9.78 23.25
CA ASN A 186 20.61 -10.56 22.40
C ASN A 186 19.88 -11.51 21.42
N PHE A 187 18.57 -11.69 21.56
CA PHE A 187 17.82 -12.50 20.60
C PHE A 187 17.67 -11.77 19.27
N PRO A 188 17.89 -12.43 18.12
CA PRO A 188 17.85 -11.80 16.80
C PRO A 188 16.54 -11.04 16.54
N GLY A 189 16.65 -9.75 16.25
CA GLY A 189 15.54 -8.88 15.91
C GLY A 189 14.88 -8.15 17.09
N VAL A 190 15.17 -8.49 18.34
CA VAL A 190 14.65 -7.77 19.52
C VAL A 190 15.09 -6.32 19.53
N ASP A 191 16.33 -6.05 19.14
CA ASP A 191 16.87 -4.70 19.00
C ASP A 191 16.04 -3.82 18.05
N THR A 192 15.53 -4.39 16.94
CA THR A 192 14.68 -3.66 15.97
C THR A 192 13.32 -3.31 16.58
N VAL A 193 12.76 -4.18 17.41
CA VAL A 193 11.50 -3.91 18.13
C VAL A 193 11.71 -2.80 19.17
N LEU A 194 12.83 -2.84 19.91
CA LEU A 194 13.21 -1.78 20.84
C LEU A 194 13.44 -0.45 20.12
N ILE A 195 14.09 -0.45 18.95
CA ILE A 195 14.23 0.75 18.13
C ILE A 195 12.86 1.33 17.77
N LEU A 196 11.89 0.51 17.34
CA LEU A 196 10.53 0.97 17.07
C LEU A 196 9.84 1.53 18.32
N LEU A 197 10.00 0.88 19.49
CA LEU A 197 9.39 1.28 20.76
C LEU A 197 9.99 2.55 21.37
N TYR A 198 11.22 2.93 21.02
CA TYR A 198 11.86 4.14 21.54
C TYR A 198 11.96 5.28 20.51
N THR A 199 11.48 5.07 19.29
CA THR A 199 11.47 6.10 18.23
C THR A 199 10.06 6.43 17.75
N GLY A 200 9.11 5.51 17.88
CA GLY A 200 7.76 5.66 17.35
C GLY A 200 7.69 5.75 15.82
N MET A 201 8.78 5.43 15.11
CA MET A 201 8.76 5.43 13.64
C MET A 201 7.89 4.30 13.08
N ARG A 202 7.42 4.44 11.85
CA ARG A 202 6.71 3.35 11.17
C ARG A 202 7.70 2.26 10.78
N CYS A 203 7.25 1.00 10.82
CA CYS A 203 8.08 -0.13 10.40
C CYS A 203 8.70 0.06 9.00
N GLY A 204 7.90 0.53 8.03
CA GLY A 204 8.41 0.81 6.70
C GLY A 204 9.45 1.94 6.66
N GLU A 205 9.38 2.94 7.55
CA GLU A 205 10.41 3.97 7.69
C GLU A 205 11.70 3.36 8.24
N MET A 206 11.62 2.51 9.27
CA MET A 206 12.76 1.81 9.85
C MET A 206 13.48 0.92 8.84
N LEU A 207 12.74 0.14 8.05
CA LEU A 207 13.31 -0.77 7.05
C LEU A 207 13.99 -0.05 5.88
N GLN A 208 13.66 1.22 5.66
CA GLN A 208 14.26 2.06 4.62
C GLN A 208 15.42 2.93 5.10
N LEU A 209 15.74 2.91 6.42
CA LEU A 209 16.85 3.70 6.97
C LEU A 209 18.19 3.27 6.39
N GLN A 210 18.93 4.26 5.95
CA GLN A 210 20.33 4.11 5.63
C GLN A 210 21.21 4.55 6.82
N LYS A 211 22.40 4.03 6.93
CA LYS A 211 23.37 4.47 7.95
C LYS A 211 23.67 5.96 7.87
N ALA A 212 23.66 6.52 6.66
CA ALA A 212 23.82 7.96 6.42
C ALA A 212 22.72 8.83 7.05
N ASP A 213 21.54 8.24 7.33
CA ASP A 213 20.43 8.93 7.99
C ASP A 213 20.62 9.01 9.52
N VAL A 214 21.61 8.30 10.09
CA VAL A 214 21.86 8.20 11.53
C VAL A 214 23.02 9.11 11.95
N HIS A 215 22.75 10.06 12.81
CA HIS A 215 23.72 11.02 13.33
C HIS A 215 23.98 10.71 14.82
N LEU A 216 24.88 9.75 15.10
CA LEU A 216 25.14 9.27 16.47
C LEU A 216 25.68 10.36 17.39
N ARG A 217 26.62 11.20 16.93
CA ARG A 217 27.18 12.31 17.76
C ARG A 217 26.10 13.29 18.21
N GLN A 218 25.18 13.64 17.29
CA GLN A 218 24.05 14.54 17.56
C GLN A 218 22.83 13.79 18.11
N ARG A 219 22.87 12.47 18.24
CA ARG A 219 21.82 11.59 18.75
C ARG A 219 20.47 11.86 18.10
N TYR A 220 20.39 11.72 16.76
CA TYR A 220 19.14 11.76 16.01
C TYR A 220 19.20 10.88 14.75
N ILE A 221 18.01 10.50 14.28
CA ILE A 221 17.78 9.85 13.00
C ILE A 221 16.99 10.82 12.14
N ARG A 222 17.36 10.97 10.86
CA ARG A 222 16.61 11.75 9.88
C ARG A 222 15.76 10.83 9.02
N ILE A 223 14.45 11.02 9.04
CA ILE A 223 13.55 10.35 8.11
C ILE A 223 13.47 11.19 6.84
N THR A 224 14.09 10.69 5.76
CA THR A 224 14.20 11.39 4.47
C THR A 224 13.15 10.91 3.47
N ARG A 225 12.58 9.72 3.66
CA ARG A 225 11.57 9.12 2.79
C ARG A 225 10.29 8.83 3.57
N SER A 226 9.19 9.43 3.16
CA SER A 226 7.88 9.18 3.77
C SER A 226 6.75 9.40 2.77
N LYS A 227 5.63 8.71 2.99
CA LYS A 227 4.41 8.85 2.17
C LYS A 227 3.82 10.27 2.19
N THR A 228 4.11 11.05 3.23
CA THR A 228 3.60 12.42 3.40
C THR A 228 4.73 13.37 3.75
N ALA A 229 4.58 14.66 3.39
CA ALA A 229 5.55 15.68 3.74
C ALA A 229 5.78 15.79 5.27
N ALA A 230 4.74 15.60 6.08
CA ALA A 230 4.84 15.56 7.54
C ALA A 230 5.64 14.36 8.08
N GLY A 231 5.85 13.34 7.26
CA GLY A 231 6.66 12.19 7.61
C GLY A 231 8.17 12.45 7.53
N ILE A 232 8.62 13.45 6.76
CA ILE A 232 10.02 13.90 6.71
C ILE A 232 10.30 14.66 7.99
N ARG A 233 11.16 14.10 8.86
CA ARG A 233 11.38 14.62 10.21
C ARG A 233 12.67 14.11 10.83
N ILE A 234 12.99 14.68 11.97
CA ILE A 234 14.10 14.24 12.83
C ILE A 234 13.50 13.55 14.07
N ILE A 235 14.01 12.36 14.39
CA ILE A 235 13.67 11.59 15.58
C ILE A 235 14.91 11.53 16.47
N PRO A 236 14.89 12.03 17.71
CA PRO A 236 16.00 11.88 18.63
C PRO A 236 16.21 10.42 19.01
N ILE A 237 17.45 10.04 19.22
CA ILE A 237 17.83 8.71 19.71
C ILE A 237 17.81 8.76 21.24
N HIS A 238 16.90 7.98 21.84
CA HIS A 238 16.86 7.76 23.28
C HIS A 238 18.16 7.09 23.76
N HIS A 239 18.68 7.46 24.93
CA HIS A 239 19.97 6.95 25.43
C HIS A 239 20.01 5.42 25.52
N ARG A 240 18.92 4.76 25.93
CA ARG A 240 18.84 3.29 26.06
C ARG A 240 19.05 2.53 24.76
N ILE A 241 18.57 3.05 23.64
CA ILE A 241 18.72 2.38 22.33
C ILE A 241 19.94 2.83 21.54
N ALA A 242 20.68 3.85 22.00
CA ALA A 242 21.89 4.32 21.31
C ALA A 242 22.91 3.20 21.07
N PRO A 243 23.21 2.32 22.05
CA PRO A 243 24.14 1.18 21.84
C PRO A 243 23.63 0.18 20.80
N LEU A 244 22.30 -0.04 20.72
CA LEU A 244 21.70 -0.95 19.72
C LEU A 244 21.87 -0.39 18.31
N ILE A 245 21.62 0.91 18.13
CA ILE A 245 21.83 1.59 16.84
C ILE A 245 23.31 1.60 16.47
N GLU A 246 24.20 1.87 17.45
CA GLU A 246 25.66 1.84 17.22
C GLU A 246 26.14 0.46 16.76
N SER A 247 25.63 -0.60 17.36
CA SER A 247 25.88 -1.98 16.92
C SER A 247 25.45 -2.20 15.47
N ARG A 248 24.25 -1.71 15.08
CA ARG A 248 23.74 -1.79 13.72
C ARG A 248 24.55 -0.98 12.71
N MET A 249 25.16 0.12 13.12
CA MET A 249 26.07 0.89 12.27
C MET A 249 27.31 0.11 11.84
N LYS A 250 27.72 -0.91 12.61
CA LYS A 250 28.88 -1.77 12.32
C LYS A 250 28.56 -2.93 11.37
N SER A 251 27.28 -3.21 11.08
CA SER A 251 26.88 -4.28 10.14
C SER A 251 27.37 -3.99 8.72
N PRO A 252 27.50 -5.00 7.83
CA PRO A 252 27.82 -4.77 6.42
C PRO A 252 26.76 -3.92 5.70
N GLY A 253 27.14 -3.31 4.55
CA GLY A 253 26.26 -2.56 3.66
C GLY A 253 25.78 -1.21 4.21
N ASP A 254 24.90 -0.54 3.46
CA ASP A 254 24.44 0.83 3.74
C ASP A 254 23.15 0.88 4.54
N ALA A 255 22.34 -0.20 4.51
CA ALA A 255 21.10 -0.27 5.26
C ALA A 255 21.37 -0.43 6.76
N LEU A 256 20.64 0.34 7.59
CA LEU A 256 20.74 0.21 9.04
C LEU A 256 20.16 -1.13 9.52
N ILE A 257 19.05 -1.54 8.93
CA ILE A 257 18.32 -2.78 9.28
C ILE A 257 18.51 -3.80 8.17
N CYS A 258 19.47 -4.68 8.38
CA CYS A 258 19.89 -5.70 7.42
C CYS A 258 20.17 -7.04 8.12
N ASP A 259 20.38 -8.09 7.33
CA ASP A 259 20.87 -9.38 7.80
C ASP A 259 22.41 -9.38 7.99
N GLY A 260 22.97 -10.54 8.36
CA GLY A 260 24.39 -10.70 8.58
C GLY A 260 25.26 -10.40 7.31
N ASP A 261 24.69 -10.56 6.13
CA ASP A 261 25.36 -10.28 4.84
C ASP A 261 25.15 -8.83 4.37
N GLY A 262 24.50 -7.97 5.16
CA GLY A 262 24.23 -6.58 4.81
C GLY A 262 23.04 -6.38 3.88
N ARG A 263 22.23 -7.43 3.60
CA ARG A 263 21.06 -7.32 2.75
C ARG A 263 19.88 -6.72 3.52
N PRO A 264 19.27 -5.63 3.05
CA PRO A 264 18.14 -5.01 3.73
C PRO A 264 16.95 -5.98 3.85
N TYR A 265 16.26 -5.91 4.97
CA TYR A 265 15.01 -6.67 5.11
C TYR A 265 13.88 -6.01 4.31
N ASN A 266 13.19 -6.79 3.49
CA ASN A 266 11.86 -6.41 3.02
C ASN A 266 10.82 -6.63 4.13
N TYR A 267 9.63 -6.03 3.96
CA TYR A 267 8.56 -6.11 4.97
C TYR A 267 8.13 -7.55 5.28
N GLY A 268 8.03 -8.42 4.26
CA GLY A 268 7.62 -9.82 4.45
C GLY A 268 8.61 -10.60 5.32
N ARG A 269 9.91 -10.45 5.03
CA ARG A 269 10.98 -11.09 5.82
C ARG A 269 11.02 -10.54 7.25
N TYR A 270 10.83 -9.23 7.41
CA TYR A 270 10.76 -8.63 8.74
C TYR A 270 9.54 -9.11 9.54
N CYS A 271 8.40 -9.35 8.91
CA CYS A 271 7.23 -9.94 9.59
C CYS A 271 7.50 -11.32 10.21
N THR A 272 8.42 -12.08 9.62
CA THR A 272 8.84 -13.38 10.23
C THR A 272 9.66 -13.14 11.50
N ILE A 273 10.63 -12.22 11.45
CA ILE A 273 11.42 -11.81 12.63
C ILE A 273 10.50 -11.25 13.71
N TRP A 274 9.59 -10.36 13.34
CA TRP A 274 8.60 -9.80 14.26
C TRP A 274 7.80 -10.88 14.99
N ARG A 275 7.25 -11.85 14.26
CA ARG A 275 6.48 -12.97 14.86
C ARG A 275 7.31 -13.78 15.85
N SER A 276 8.56 -14.09 15.52
CA SER A 276 9.46 -14.82 16.43
C SER A 276 9.71 -14.05 17.73
N VAL A 277 9.95 -12.71 17.62
CA VAL A 277 10.14 -11.85 18.80
C VAL A 277 8.84 -11.73 19.61
N MET A 278 7.69 -11.56 18.96
CA MET A 278 6.40 -11.48 19.67
C MET A 278 6.08 -12.79 20.42
N HIS A 279 6.35 -13.91 19.81
CA HIS A 279 6.18 -15.23 20.46
C HIS A 279 7.09 -15.37 21.69
N LEU A 280 8.36 -15.01 21.56
CA LEU A 280 9.34 -15.04 22.64
C LEU A 280 8.86 -14.28 23.89
N ILE A 281 8.27 -13.10 23.69
CA ILE A 281 7.82 -12.24 24.79
C ILE A 281 6.36 -12.46 25.19
N ARG A 282 5.67 -13.43 24.60
CA ARG A 282 4.24 -13.74 24.76
C ARG A 282 3.35 -12.54 24.44
N ALA A 283 3.53 -12.00 23.21
CA ALA A 283 2.83 -10.82 22.71
C ALA A 283 2.30 -11.04 21.28
N ASP A 284 1.89 -12.25 20.91
CA ASP A 284 1.53 -12.66 19.55
C ASP A 284 0.44 -11.80 18.89
N GLY A 285 -0.41 -11.14 19.66
CA GLY A 285 -1.47 -10.25 19.15
C GLY A 285 -1.00 -8.84 18.75
N HIS A 286 0.29 -8.49 18.99
CA HIS A 286 0.80 -7.16 18.66
C HIS A 286 1.24 -7.03 17.20
N THR A 287 1.01 -5.84 16.64
CA THR A 287 1.49 -5.43 15.33
C THR A 287 2.66 -4.46 15.46
N THR A 288 3.44 -4.27 14.40
CA THR A 288 4.53 -3.27 14.40
C THR A 288 4.04 -1.85 14.66
N HIS A 289 2.76 -1.57 14.34
CA HIS A 289 2.17 -0.26 14.55
C HIS A 289 1.86 0.02 16.03
N ASP A 290 1.68 -1.04 16.83
CA ASP A 290 1.45 -0.93 18.27
C ASP A 290 2.67 -0.36 19.00
N CYS A 291 3.90 -0.53 18.47
CA CYS A 291 5.07 0.16 19.01
C CYS A 291 4.88 1.68 18.99
N ARG A 292 4.38 2.20 17.88
CA ARG A 292 4.14 3.63 17.73
C ARG A 292 2.99 4.12 18.62
N HIS A 293 1.92 3.34 18.76
CA HIS A 293 0.83 3.63 19.70
C HIS A 293 1.34 3.62 21.13
N THR A 294 2.23 2.69 21.47
CA THR A 294 2.87 2.63 22.78
C THR A 294 3.67 3.90 23.07
N VAL A 295 4.51 4.33 22.12
CA VAL A 295 5.27 5.57 22.27
C VAL A 295 4.34 6.78 22.48
N ALA A 296 3.28 6.89 21.67
CA ALA A 296 2.31 7.96 21.82
C ALA A 296 1.69 7.96 23.22
N THR A 297 1.21 6.81 23.69
CA THR A 297 0.58 6.66 25.00
C THR A 297 1.56 6.91 26.16
N LEU A 298 2.80 6.40 26.06
CA LEU A 298 3.80 6.62 27.10
C LEU A 298 4.21 8.08 27.20
N LEU A 299 4.30 8.79 26.09
CA LEU A 299 4.59 10.23 26.06
C LEU A 299 3.39 11.05 26.60
N ASP A 300 2.16 10.63 26.31
CA ASP A 300 0.95 11.24 26.87
C ASP A 300 0.92 11.08 28.40
N ASN A 301 1.16 9.87 28.91
CA ASN A 301 1.18 9.57 30.33
C ASN A 301 2.33 10.28 31.07
N ALA A 302 3.34 10.75 30.36
CA ALA A 302 4.47 11.50 30.92
C ALA A 302 4.33 13.02 30.71
N ASP A 303 3.15 13.50 30.36
CA ASP A 303 2.83 14.92 30.09
C ASP A 303 3.83 15.57 29.12
N ALA A 304 4.24 14.81 28.09
CA ALA A 304 5.18 15.29 27.10
C ALA A 304 4.60 16.46 26.31
N ASN A 305 5.45 17.39 25.91
CA ASN A 305 5.04 18.50 25.07
C ASN A 305 4.37 18.00 23.77
N GLU A 306 3.09 18.36 23.57
CA GLU A 306 2.25 17.85 22.48
C GLU A 306 2.84 18.16 21.10
N THR A 307 3.37 19.37 20.90
CA THR A 307 4.00 19.75 19.62
C THR A 307 5.23 18.90 19.33
N ALA A 308 6.08 18.65 20.34
CA ALA A 308 7.26 17.79 20.19
C ALA A 308 6.86 16.35 19.88
N LYS A 309 5.86 15.80 20.60
CA LYS A 309 5.31 14.46 20.37
C LYS A 309 4.78 14.32 18.94
N ARG A 310 3.94 15.23 18.45
CA ARG A 310 3.40 15.21 17.09
C ARG A 310 4.50 15.26 16.03
N ARG A 311 5.53 16.09 16.23
CA ARG A 311 6.67 16.19 15.31
C ARG A 311 7.51 14.91 15.29
N ILE A 312 7.83 14.33 16.44
CA ILE A 312 8.56 13.06 16.55
C ILE A 312 7.79 11.95 15.83
N LEU A 313 6.49 11.85 16.08
CA LEU A 313 5.64 10.84 15.47
C LEU A 313 5.32 11.13 13.99
N GLY A 314 5.42 12.37 13.50
CA GLY A 314 5.06 12.74 12.13
C GLY A 314 3.56 12.61 11.89
N HIS A 315 2.74 13.18 12.76
CA HIS A 315 1.30 13.33 12.57
C HIS A 315 1.01 14.56 11.71
N SER A 316 0.25 14.37 10.62
CA SER A 316 -0.29 15.47 9.81
C SER A 316 -1.45 16.11 10.58
N GLY A 317 -1.33 17.40 10.95
CA GLY A 317 -2.42 18.08 11.66
C GLY A 317 -1.99 19.27 12.50
N GLY A 318 -0.81 19.85 12.26
CA GLY A 318 -0.41 21.12 12.85
C GLY A 318 -0.66 22.28 11.89
N ASP A 319 -1.04 23.44 12.44
CA ASP A 319 -1.25 24.68 11.73
C ASP A 319 -0.01 25.08 10.90
N ILE A 320 -0.21 25.78 9.78
CA ILE A 320 0.87 26.21 8.86
C ILE A 320 1.93 27.02 9.63
N THR A 321 1.53 27.73 10.66
CA THR A 321 2.38 28.51 11.56
C THR A 321 3.39 27.66 12.34
N GLU A 322 3.09 26.38 12.64
CA GLU A 322 4.01 25.48 13.36
C GLU A 322 5.17 24.99 12.48
N ARG A 323 5.07 25.07 11.15
CA ARG A 323 6.12 24.62 10.23
C ARG A 323 7.32 25.56 10.15
N VAL A 324 7.17 26.82 10.49
CA VAL A 324 8.17 27.87 10.29
C VAL A 324 9.16 28.04 11.47
N TYR A 325 8.83 27.60 12.68
CA TYR A 325 9.66 27.78 13.87
C TYR A 325 10.55 26.56 14.21
N THR A 326 11.52 26.24 13.36
CA THR A 326 12.27 24.97 13.43
C THR A 326 13.57 24.99 14.23
N HIS A 327 14.08 26.12 14.70
CA HIS A 327 15.42 26.16 15.32
C HIS A 327 15.50 25.76 16.82
N LYS A 328 14.38 25.70 17.54
CA LYS A 328 14.33 25.18 18.93
C LYS A 328 14.07 23.65 19.02
N GLY A 329 13.94 22.97 17.87
CA GLY A 329 13.31 21.65 17.78
C GLY A 329 14.05 20.49 18.44
N LEU A 330 15.36 20.26 18.14
CA LEU A 330 16.04 19.01 18.51
C LEU A 330 16.22 18.86 20.04
N ARG A 331 16.54 19.94 20.75
CA ARG A 331 16.68 19.91 22.22
C ARG A 331 15.35 19.56 22.90
N GLN A 332 14.23 20.14 22.43
CA GLN A 332 12.91 19.86 22.95
C GLN A 332 12.43 18.45 22.58
N HIS A 333 12.68 18.00 21.35
CA HIS A 333 12.39 16.64 20.93
C HIS A 333 13.17 15.61 21.76
N ARG A 334 14.43 15.90 22.08
CA ARG A 334 15.26 15.05 22.94
C ARG A 334 14.70 14.96 24.35
N LYS A 335 14.34 16.11 24.96
CA LYS A 335 13.67 16.10 26.25
C LYS A 335 12.39 15.26 26.23
N CYS A 336 11.61 15.36 25.18
CA CYS A 336 10.37 14.60 25.00
C CYS A 336 10.65 13.08 24.93
N ILE A 337 11.58 12.64 24.06
CA ILE A 337 11.82 11.20 23.87
C ILE A 337 12.48 10.54 25.09
N GLU A 338 13.27 11.28 25.86
CA GLU A 338 13.92 10.78 27.09
C GLU A 338 12.91 10.54 28.24
N LEU A 339 11.64 10.93 28.11
CA LEU A 339 10.56 10.58 29.04
C LEU A 339 10.13 9.12 28.93
N LEU A 340 10.49 8.40 27.85
CA LEU A 340 10.22 6.98 27.69
C LEU A 340 11.06 6.17 28.69
N LYS A 341 10.39 5.47 29.62
CA LYS A 341 11.04 4.70 30.71
C LYS A 341 11.10 3.22 30.38
#